data_04b7c7b83831386d56d8d089d7127bd9
#
_entry.id   04b7c7b83831386d56d8d089d7127bd9
#
_cell.length_a   1.000
_cell.length_b   1.000
_cell.length_c   1.000
_cell.angle_alpha   90.00
_cell.angle_beta   90.00
_cell.angle_gamma   90.00
#
_symmetry.space_group_name_H-M   'P 1'
#
loop_
_entity.id
_entity.type
_entity.pdbx_description
1 polymer ?
#
loop_
_entity_poly.entity_id
_entity_poly.type
_entity_poly.pdbx_seq_one_letter_code
_entity_poly.pdbx_strand_id
1 'polypeptide(L)'
;MAYDPDKDKQLKEWRCPETGLVVSINQYGDSQPKLQIGPRILKKKDGGDRPPTKAGRLSIEDVMWLYDNIDEIKDELAERAQPV
;
A
#
# COMPACT_ATOMS: atom_id res chain seq x y z
N MET A 1 3.26 -19.41 -14.54
CA MET A 1 3.99 -19.75 -13.29
C MET A 1 3.08 -19.49 -12.10
N ALA A 2 3.15 -20.35 -11.10
CA ALA A 2 2.37 -20.14 -9.90
C ALA A 2 2.94 -18.98 -9.07
N TYR A 3 2.07 -18.17 -8.51
CA TYR A 3 2.45 -17.12 -7.58
C TYR A 3 2.97 -17.75 -6.29
N ASP A 4 4.12 -17.31 -5.83
CA ASP A 4 4.74 -17.79 -4.60
C ASP A 4 4.70 -16.66 -3.55
N PRO A 5 3.81 -16.73 -2.54
CA PRO A 5 3.70 -15.67 -1.54
C PRO A 5 4.99 -15.43 -0.76
N ASP A 6 5.85 -16.43 -0.64
CA ASP A 6 7.12 -16.29 0.08
C ASP A 6 8.11 -15.37 -0.64
N LYS A 7 7.91 -15.17 -1.94
CA LYS A 7 8.75 -14.25 -2.72
C LYS A 7 8.24 -12.83 -2.74
N ASP A 8 7.02 -12.60 -2.25
CA ASP A 8 6.43 -11.27 -2.21
C ASP A 8 6.81 -10.58 -0.91
N LYS A 9 7.52 -9.46 -1.02
CA LYS A 9 8.01 -8.71 0.14
C LYS A 9 7.35 -7.35 0.17
N GLN A 10 6.86 -6.95 1.34
CA GLN A 10 6.40 -5.60 1.57
C GLN A 10 7.56 -4.79 2.13
N LEU A 11 7.98 -3.76 1.39
CA LEU A 11 9.15 -2.97 1.74
C LEU A 11 8.77 -1.76 2.60
N LYS A 12 7.64 -1.14 2.31
CA LYS A 12 7.14 0.00 3.07
C LYS A 12 5.62 0.08 2.95
N GLU A 13 4.98 0.61 3.98
CA GLU A 13 3.54 0.70 4.03
C GLU A 13 3.12 2.06 4.59
N TRP A 14 2.05 2.61 4.03
CA TRP A 14 1.35 3.78 4.56
C TRP A 14 -0.12 3.42 4.73
N ARG A 15 -0.74 3.97 5.74
CA ARG A 15 -2.16 3.70 6.02
C ARG A 15 -2.88 4.99 6.34
N CYS A 16 -3.97 5.24 5.63
CA CYS A 16 -4.82 6.38 5.90
C CYS A 16 -5.58 6.15 7.21
N PRO A 17 -5.41 7.01 8.21
CA PRO A 17 -6.06 6.80 9.51
C PRO A 17 -7.57 6.97 9.46
N GLU A 18 -8.09 7.72 8.50
CA GLU A 18 -9.52 8.00 8.42
C GLU A 18 -10.29 6.93 7.65
N THR A 19 -9.72 6.45 6.54
CA THR A 19 -10.42 5.54 5.65
C THR A 19 -9.89 4.11 5.70
N GLY A 20 -8.74 3.89 6.34
CA GLY A 20 -8.12 2.60 6.40
C GLY A 20 -7.44 2.15 5.12
N LEU A 21 -7.36 3.02 4.11
CA LEU A 21 -6.69 2.68 2.87
C LEU A 21 -5.20 2.43 3.11
N VAL A 22 -4.71 1.29 2.65
CA VAL A 22 -3.30 0.93 2.75
C VAL A 22 -2.65 1.10 1.39
N VAL A 23 -1.49 1.73 1.37
CA VAL A 23 -0.66 1.85 0.19
C VAL A 23 0.70 1.28 0.56
N SER A 24 1.24 0.43 -0.29
CA SER A 24 2.51 -0.23 0.05
C SER A 24 3.40 -0.37 -1.18
N ILE A 25 4.70 -0.47 -0.91
CA ILE A 25 5.70 -0.80 -1.92
C ILE A 25 6.04 -2.27 -1.72
N ASN A 26 5.78 -3.07 -2.74
CA ASN A 26 6.02 -4.51 -2.71
C ASN A 26 6.98 -4.90 -3.83
N GLN A 27 7.76 -5.93 -3.57
CA GLN A 27 8.69 -6.50 -4.54
C GLN A 27 8.50 -8.00 -4.57
N TYR A 28 8.23 -8.54 -5.76
CA TYR A 28 8.13 -9.99 -5.95
C TYR A 28 9.47 -10.50 -6.49
N GLY A 29 10.13 -11.34 -5.70
CA GLY A 29 11.44 -11.87 -6.07
C GLY A 29 12.45 -10.77 -6.38
N ASP A 30 13.05 -10.84 -7.54
CA ASP A 30 14.04 -9.85 -8.00
C ASP A 30 13.43 -8.83 -8.97
N SER A 31 12.11 -8.79 -9.09
CA SER A 31 11.45 -7.83 -9.98
C SER A 31 11.53 -6.40 -9.44
N GLN A 32 11.13 -5.44 -10.26
CA GLN A 32 11.07 -4.04 -9.82
C GLN A 32 10.05 -3.87 -8.69
N PRO A 33 10.39 -3.10 -7.67
CA PRO A 33 9.39 -2.71 -6.67
C PRO A 33 8.26 -1.92 -7.31
N LYS A 34 7.04 -2.20 -6.88
CA LYS A 34 5.85 -1.55 -7.42
C LYS A 34 4.94 -1.09 -6.29
N LEU A 35 4.14 -0.08 -6.56
CA LEU A 35 3.18 0.44 -5.62
C LEU A 35 1.88 -0.36 -5.69
N GLN A 36 1.37 -0.75 -4.54
CA GLN A 36 0.07 -1.40 -4.43
C GLN A 36 -0.88 -0.49 -3.65
N ILE A 37 -2.06 -0.26 -4.19
CA ILE A 37 -3.11 0.51 -3.54
C ILE A 37 -4.18 -0.47 -3.07
N GLY A 38 -4.36 -0.54 -1.74
CA GLY A 38 -5.20 -1.52 -1.08
C GLY A 38 -4.38 -2.53 -0.31
N PRO A 39 -4.99 -3.34 0.49
CA PRO A 39 -6.42 -3.37 0.81
C PRO A 39 -6.85 -2.20 1.69
N ARG A 40 -8.12 -2.22 2.12
CA ARG A 40 -8.65 -1.27 3.09
C ARG A 40 -8.85 -2.01 4.41
N ILE A 41 -8.28 -1.47 5.49
CA ILE A 41 -8.35 -2.07 6.82
C ILE A 41 -8.99 -1.06 7.76
N LEU A 42 -10.26 -1.29 8.10
CA LEU A 42 -11.00 -0.42 9.01
C LEU A 42 -10.80 -0.87 10.44
N LYS A 43 -10.89 0.07 11.37
CA LYS A 43 -10.82 -0.24 12.80
C LYS A 43 -12.18 -0.63 13.34
N LYS A 44 -12.19 -1.56 14.27
CA LYS A 44 -13.38 -1.92 15.05
C LYS A 44 -13.61 -0.88 16.15
N LYS A 45 -14.80 -0.90 16.75
CA LYS A 45 -15.13 -0.01 17.86
C LYS A 45 -14.21 -0.21 19.07
N ASP A 46 -13.67 -1.39 19.26
CA ASP A 46 -12.75 -1.71 20.36
C ASP A 46 -11.29 -1.34 20.06
N GLY A 47 -11.03 -0.72 18.91
CA GLY A 47 -9.69 -0.33 18.51
C GLY A 47 -8.91 -1.36 17.71
N GLY A 48 -9.44 -2.59 17.58
CA GLY A 48 -8.80 -3.61 16.77
C GLY A 48 -9.06 -3.42 15.28
N ASP A 49 -8.34 -4.16 14.45
CA ASP A 49 -8.51 -4.09 13.00
C ASP A 49 -9.57 -5.09 12.54
N ARG A 50 -10.39 -4.66 11.58
CA ARG A 50 -11.27 -5.57 10.86
C ARG A 50 -10.47 -6.35 9.82
N PRO A 51 -10.99 -7.49 9.33
CA PRO A 51 -10.34 -8.19 8.23
C PRO A 51 -10.17 -7.27 7.03
N PRO A 52 -9.05 -7.39 6.29
CA PRO A 52 -8.83 -6.56 5.11
C PRO A 52 -9.93 -6.78 4.07
N THR A 53 -10.33 -5.68 3.43
CA THR A 53 -11.28 -5.71 2.32
C THR A 53 -10.68 -5.04 1.10
N LYS A 54 -11.30 -5.22 -0.06
CA LYS A 54 -10.85 -4.54 -1.27
C LYS A 54 -10.98 -3.04 -1.09
N ALA A 55 -9.99 -2.30 -1.57
CA ALA A 55 -10.03 -0.83 -1.49
C ALA A 55 -11.22 -0.27 -2.28
N GLY A 56 -11.55 -0.90 -3.41
CA GLY A 56 -12.64 -0.45 -4.24
C GLY A 56 -12.37 0.91 -4.85
N ARG A 57 -13.43 1.71 -4.99
CA ARG A 57 -13.32 3.08 -5.48
C ARG A 57 -12.79 3.98 -4.38
N LEU A 58 -11.93 4.93 -4.75
CA LEU A 58 -11.35 5.86 -3.80
C LEU A 58 -12.27 7.04 -3.59
N SER A 59 -12.48 7.40 -2.32
CA SER A 59 -13.25 8.60 -1.95
C SER A 59 -12.37 9.84 -2.06
N ILE A 60 -12.97 11.02 -1.87
CA ILE A 60 -12.20 12.26 -1.85
C ILE A 60 -11.20 12.25 -0.69
N GLU A 61 -11.56 11.69 0.44
CA GLU A 61 -10.66 11.56 1.59
C GLU A 61 -9.44 10.72 1.25
N ASP A 62 -9.65 9.61 0.54
CA ASP A 62 -8.55 8.76 0.06
C ASP A 62 -7.61 9.54 -0.87
N VAL A 63 -8.20 10.27 -1.81
CA VAL A 63 -7.42 11.02 -2.80
C VAL A 63 -6.63 12.15 -2.14
N MET A 64 -7.23 12.88 -1.22
CA MET A 64 -6.55 13.94 -0.49
C MET A 64 -5.39 13.39 0.34
N TRP A 65 -5.61 12.26 1.00
CA TRP A 65 -4.56 11.61 1.77
C TRP A 65 -3.41 11.16 0.86
N LEU A 66 -3.73 10.55 -0.29
CA LEU A 66 -2.71 10.16 -1.26
C LEU A 66 -1.93 11.38 -1.76
N TYR A 67 -2.63 12.45 -2.07
CA TYR A 67 -1.99 13.69 -2.53
C TYR A 67 -0.99 14.21 -1.50
N ASP A 68 -1.38 14.20 -0.21
CA ASP A 68 -0.51 14.70 0.86
C ASP A 68 0.73 13.84 1.06
N ASN A 69 0.68 12.57 0.67
CA ASN A 69 1.77 11.62 0.88
C ASN A 69 2.50 11.22 -0.41
N ILE A 70 2.04 11.69 -1.57
CA ILE A 70 2.54 11.18 -2.84
C ILE A 70 4.03 11.47 -3.05
N ASP A 71 4.52 12.61 -2.56
CA ASP A 71 5.94 12.94 -2.71
C ASP A 71 6.81 11.97 -1.91
N GLU A 72 6.41 11.65 -0.69
CA GLU A 72 7.12 10.67 0.12
C GLU A 72 7.07 9.28 -0.52
N ILE A 73 5.90 8.89 -1.00
CA ILE A 73 5.71 7.60 -1.67
C ILE A 73 6.58 7.53 -2.92
N LYS A 74 6.57 8.59 -3.71
CA LYS A 74 7.38 8.66 -4.93
C LYS A 74 8.87 8.53 -4.62
N ASP A 75 9.34 9.24 -3.62
CA ASP A 75 10.75 9.23 -3.24
C ASP A 75 11.18 7.85 -2.75
N GLU A 76 10.36 7.22 -1.92
CA GLU A 76 10.65 5.87 -1.42
C GLU A 76 10.68 4.85 -2.56
N LEU A 77 9.72 4.94 -3.48
CA LEU A 77 9.69 4.03 -4.62
C LEU A 77 10.89 4.25 -5.54
N ALA A 78 11.25 5.50 -5.78
CA ALA A 78 12.41 5.84 -6.63
C ALA A 78 13.71 5.33 -6.03
N GLU A 79 13.87 5.45 -4.70
CA GLU A 79 15.07 4.95 -4.02
C GLU A 79 15.21 3.43 -4.10
N ARG A 80 14.08 2.73 -4.15
CA ARG A 80 14.06 1.26 -4.19
C ARG A 80 14.02 0.71 -5.61
N ALA A 81 13.75 1.57 -6.61
CA ALA A 81 13.72 1.13 -7.99
C ALA A 81 15.10 0.67 -8.43
N GLN A 82 15.13 -0.45 -9.14
CA GLN A 82 16.39 -1.00 -9.63
C GLN A 82 16.82 -0.27 -10.90
N PRO A 83 18.14 -0.11 -11.09
CA PRO A 83 18.62 0.49 -12.34
C PRO A 83 18.19 -0.33 -13.54
N VAL A 84 17.83 0.34 -14.59
CA VAL A 84 17.41 -0.31 -15.84
C VAL A 84 18.62 -0.57 -16.70
#